data_752be4da06c8350e942563cc984091a3
#
_entry.id   752be4da06c8350e942563cc984091a3
#
_cell.length_a   1.000
_cell.length_b   1.000
_cell.length_c   1.000
_cell.angle_alpha   90.00
_cell.angle_beta   90.00
_cell.angle_gamma   90.00
#
_symmetry.space_group_name_H-M   'P 1'
#
loop_
_entity.id
_entity.type
_entity.pdbx_description
1 polymer ?
#
loop_
_entity_poly.entity_id
_entity_poly.type
_entity_poly.pdbx_seq_one_letter_code
_entity_poly.pdbx_strand_id
1 'polypeptide(L)'
;MTRTQKNLYLWKRGDMKCCPIDTTFKLVGKKFTILIIREMMQDKTRFNQFLDSIEGINPKILSARLKEMERSGLIKRKVYSAETPVRIGYFLTEKGSALRSILDQMAIFSTRYCAKEVFRDRRPRALETGLTTNIP
;
A
#
# COMPACT_ATOMS: atom_id res chain seq x y z
N MET A 1 12.61 -26.02 0.30
CA MET A 1 12.27 -25.14 -0.86
C MET A 1 12.25 -25.98 -2.12
N THR A 2 11.13 -25.97 -2.80
CA THR A 2 11.00 -26.63 -4.10
C THR A 2 11.82 -25.88 -5.18
N ARG A 3 12.19 -26.58 -6.27
CA ARG A 3 12.93 -25.99 -7.39
C ARG A 3 12.28 -24.71 -7.95
N THR A 4 10.95 -24.62 -7.90
CA THR A 4 10.15 -23.47 -8.32
C THR A 4 10.34 -22.28 -7.37
N GLN A 5 10.47 -22.51 -6.07
CA GLN A 5 10.68 -21.44 -5.09
C GLN A 5 12.09 -20.84 -5.18
N LYS A 6 13.10 -21.64 -5.51
CA LYS A 6 14.46 -21.12 -5.77
C LYS A 6 14.49 -20.18 -6.99
N ASN A 7 13.68 -20.43 -8.01
CA ASN A 7 13.65 -19.62 -9.21
C ASN A 7 12.96 -18.26 -9.03
N LEU A 8 12.08 -18.12 -8.03
CA LEU A 8 11.38 -16.87 -7.75
C LEU A 8 12.35 -15.76 -7.28
N TYR A 9 13.48 -16.12 -6.71
CA TYR A 9 14.47 -15.21 -6.16
C TYR A 9 15.73 -15.06 -7.02
N LEU A 10 15.75 -15.70 -8.20
CA LEU A 10 16.87 -15.58 -9.15
C LEU A 10 16.61 -14.39 -10.08
N TRP A 11 16.95 -13.21 -9.62
CA TRP A 11 16.86 -11.96 -10.39
C TRP A 11 17.85 -11.85 -11.54
N LYS A 12 18.70 -12.83 -11.71
CA LYS A 12 19.70 -12.87 -12.80
C LYS A 12 19.25 -13.71 -13.99
N ARG A 13 17.95 -13.80 -14.22
CA ARG A 13 17.46 -14.37 -15.48
C ARG A 13 17.73 -13.39 -16.61
N GLY A 14 18.13 -13.88 -17.76
CA GLY A 14 18.47 -13.05 -18.90
C GLY A 14 17.34 -12.16 -19.43
N ASP A 15 16.10 -12.47 -19.06
CA ASP A 15 14.88 -11.73 -19.41
C ASP A 15 14.48 -10.66 -18.37
N MET A 16 15.14 -10.63 -17.22
CA MET A 16 14.86 -9.65 -16.16
C MET A 16 15.82 -8.46 -16.21
N LYS A 17 15.28 -7.27 -16.35
CA LYS A 17 16.03 -6.02 -16.30
C LYS A 17 16.44 -5.64 -14.88
N CYS A 18 15.59 -5.91 -13.88
CA CYS A 18 15.83 -5.57 -12.47
C CYS A 18 15.08 -6.50 -11.53
N CYS A 19 15.45 -6.43 -10.25
CA CYS A 19 14.82 -7.21 -9.19
C CYS A 19 13.35 -6.81 -8.99
N PRO A 20 12.40 -7.74 -9.06
CA PRO A 20 10.98 -7.43 -8.83
C PRO A 20 10.67 -6.89 -7.44
N ILE A 21 11.38 -7.35 -6.42
CA ILE A 21 11.19 -6.84 -5.05
C ILE A 21 11.67 -5.40 -4.95
N ASP A 22 12.86 -5.11 -5.48
CA ASP A 22 13.40 -3.75 -5.48
C ASP A 22 12.51 -2.79 -6.29
N THR A 23 11.98 -3.24 -7.41
CA THR A 23 11.04 -2.47 -8.22
C THR A 23 9.78 -2.10 -7.45
N THR A 24 9.17 -3.04 -6.74
CA THR A 24 8.01 -2.76 -5.88
C THR A 24 8.38 -1.86 -4.72
N PHE A 25 9.53 -2.11 -4.08
CA PHE A 25 9.98 -1.30 -2.96
C PHE A 25 10.23 0.17 -3.36
N LYS A 26 10.80 0.42 -4.52
CA LYS A 26 10.96 1.79 -5.05
C LYS A 26 9.61 2.48 -5.27
N LEU A 27 8.60 1.71 -5.64
CA LEU A 27 7.25 2.22 -5.88
C LEU A 27 6.53 2.61 -4.58
N VAL A 28 6.69 1.85 -3.51
CA VAL A 28 5.91 1.96 -2.26
C VAL A 28 6.75 2.29 -1.04
N GLY A 29 8.07 2.35 -1.16
CA GLY A 29 8.98 2.43 -0.01
C GLY A 29 9.13 3.81 0.62
N LYS A 30 8.61 4.86 -0.01
CA LYS A 30 8.62 6.19 0.61
C LYS A 30 7.66 6.25 1.79
N LYS A 31 8.06 6.98 2.81
CA LYS A 31 7.23 7.18 4.00
C LYS A 31 5.83 7.66 3.63
N PHE A 32 4.83 7.06 4.21
CA PHE A 32 3.40 7.30 4.06
C PHE A 32 2.73 6.73 2.80
N THR A 33 3.44 6.34 1.75
CA THR A 33 2.80 5.81 0.52
C THR A 33 1.89 4.61 0.82
N ILE A 34 2.39 3.61 1.51
CA ILE A 34 1.62 2.42 1.90
C ILE A 34 0.45 2.79 2.83
N LEU A 35 0.63 3.75 3.72
CA LEU A 35 -0.42 4.18 4.63
C LEU A 35 -1.56 4.91 3.90
N ILE A 36 -1.24 5.69 2.88
CA ILE A 36 -2.26 6.31 2.01
C ILE A 36 -3.05 5.24 1.26
N ILE A 37 -2.38 4.23 0.71
CA ILE A 37 -3.04 3.10 0.06
C ILE A 37 -3.96 2.36 1.03
N ARG A 38 -3.52 2.11 2.25
CA ARG A 38 -4.35 1.51 3.31
C ARG A 38 -5.63 2.29 3.54
N GLU A 39 -5.55 3.61 3.64
CA GLU A 39 -6.71 4.47 3.84
C GLU A 39 -7.66 4.45 2.62
N MET A 40 -7.11 4.42 1.41
CA MET A 40 -7.92 4.27 0.20
C MET A 40 -8.64 2.92 0.13
N MET A 41 -8.04 1.86 0.66
CA MET A 41 -8.68 0.54 0.77
C MET A 41 -9.83 0.53 1.78
N GLN A 42 -9.92 1.54 2.62
CA GLN A 42 -11.04 1.78 3.56
C GLN A 42 -12.02 2.83 2.99
N ASP A 43 -12.08 2.95 1.68
CA ASP A 43 -12.98 3.84 0.93
C ASP A 43 -12.79 5.35 1.19
N LYS A 44 -11.65 5.76 1.74
CA LYS A 44 -11.29 7.17 1.84
C LYS A 44 -10.80 7.66 0.48
N THR A 45 -11.30 8.81 0.07
CA THR A 45 -11.06 9.37 -1.27
C THR A 45 -10.62 10.83 -1.27
N ARG A 46 -10.67 11.50 -0.11
CA ARG A 46 -10.43 12.94 -0.02
C ARG A 46 -9.15 13.28 0.71
N PHE A 47 -8.52 14.35 0.27
CA PHE A 47 -7.27 14.86 0.84
C PHE A 47 -7.36 15.03 2.37
N ASN A 48 -8.40 15.69 2.87
CA ASN A 48 -8.56 15.91 4.31
C ASN A 48 -8.79 14.61 5.10
N GLN A 49 -9.43 13.61 4.50
CA GLN A 49 -9.59 12.31 5.15
C GLN A 49 -8.23 11.63 5.39
N PHE A 50 -7.32 11.69 4.43
CA PHE A 50 -5.96 11.16 4.60
C PHE A 50 -5.17 11.95 5.63
N LEU A 51 -5.30 13.26 5.59
CA LEU A 51 -4.63 14.16 6.53
C LEU A 51 -5.04 13.89 7.99
N ASP A 52 -6.32 13.65 8.22
CA ASP A 52 -6.88 13.40 9.55
C ASP A 52 -6.57 11.99 10.08
N SER A 53 -6.47 11.00 9.19
CA SER A 53 -6.36 9.59 9.59
C SER A 53 -4.92 9.06 9.65
N ILE A 54 -3.97 9.70 8.99
CA ILE A 54 -2.58 9.27 8.96
C ILE A 54 -1.76 10.10 9.94
N GLU A 55 -1.33 9.47 11.01
CA GLU A 55 -0.52 10.12 12.04
C GLU A 55 0.82 10.59 11.49
N GLY A 56 1.18 11.82 11.80
CA GLY A 56 2.46 12.41 11.44
C GLY A 56 2.58 12.93 10.01
N ILE A 57 1.54 12.77 9.17
CA ILE A 57 1.54 13.35 7.83
C ILE A 57 1.18 14.83 7.87
N ASN A 58 1.71 15.60 6.93
CA ASN A 58 1.36 17.00 6.74
C ASN A 58 0.89 17.26 5.31
N PRO A 59 0.24 18.41 5.02
CA PRO A 59 -0.30 18.70 3.68
C PRO A 59 0.76 18.67 2.58
N LYS A 60 1.96 19.14 2.85
CA LYS A 60 3.06 19.18 1.87
C LYS A 60 3.50 17.76 1.47
N ILE A 61 3.69 16.88 2.44
CA ILE A 61 4.08 15.49 2.21
C ILE A 61 2.94 14.75 1.51
N LEU A 62 1.71 14.89 1.99
CA LEU A 62 0.54 14.24 1.38
C LEU A 62 0.38 14.64 -0.09
N SER A 63 0.47 15.93 -0.39
CA SER A 63 0.39 16.43 -1.76
C SER A 63 1.49 15.83 -2.65
N ALA A 64 2.73 15.78 -2.16
CA ALA A 64 3.86 15.20 -2.88
C ALA A 64 3.65 13.70 -3.15
N ARG A 65 3.21 12.94 -2.15
CA ARG A 65 2.96 11.49 -2.28
C ARG A 65 1.83 11.20 -3.26
N LEU A 66 0.73 11.94 -3.20
CA LEU A 66 -0.39 11.76 -4.13
C LEU A 66 0.01 12.03 -5.58
N LYS A 67 0.82 13.05 -5.84
CA LYS A 67 1.35 13.31 -7.18
C LYS A 67 2.27 12.19 -7.69
N GLU A 68 3.14 11.69 -6.85
CA GLU A 68 4.02 10.56 -7.18
C GLU A 68 3.23 9.28 -7.47
N MET A 69 2.23 9.00 -6.64
CA MET A 69 1.36 7.83 -6.79
C MET A 69 0.51 7.90 -8.07
N GLU A 70 0.03 9.07 -8.42
CA GLU A 70 -0.67 9.31 -9.69
C GLU A 70 0.26 9.07 -10.88
N ARG A 71 1.47 9.64 -10.87
CA ARG A 71 2.49 9.44 -11.92
C ARG A 71 2.88 7.97 -12.09
N SER A 72 2.99 7.23 -11.01
CA SER A 72 3.33 5.81 -11.04
C SER A 72 2.15 4.88 -11.38
N GLY A 73 0.96 5.44 -11.56
CA GLY A 73 -0.24 4.69 -11.93
C GLY A 73 -0.90 3.92 -10.78
N LEU A 74 -0.56 4.20 -9.53
CA LEU A 74 -1.18 3.56 -8.36
C LEU A 74 -2.57 4.13 -8.06
N ILE A 75 -2.76 5.41 -8.33
CA ILE A 75 -4.01 6.13 -8.09
C ILE A 75 -4.39 6.99 -9.30
N LYS A 76 -5.65 7.33 -9.38
CA LYS A 76 -6.19 8.33 -10.29
C LYS A 76 -6.84 9.45 -9.49
N ARG A 77 -6.70 10.66 -10.01
CA ARG A 77 -7.31 11.88 -9.47
C ARG A 77 -8.52 12.24 -10.31
N LYS A 78 -9.66 12.49 -9.66
CA LYS A 78 -10.88 12.91 -10.32
C LYS A 78 -11.31 14.28 -9.80
N VAL A 79 -11.59 15.20 -10.71
CA VAL A 79 -12.07 16.54 -10.39
C VAL A 79 -13.57 16.60 -10.67
N TYR A 80 -14.35 16.95 -9.67
CA TYR A 80 -15.81 17.15 -9.77
C TYR A 80 -16.09 18.64 -9.99
N SER A 81 -15.89 19.10 -11.22
CA SER A 81 -15.98 20.53 -11.59
C SER A 81 -17.41 21.09 -11.57
N ALA A 82 -18.42 20.24 -11.66
CA ALA A 82 -19.83 20.64 -11.58
C ALA A 82 -20.28 20.95 -10.15
N GLU A 83 -19.51 20.60 -9.13
CA GLU A 83 -19.81 20.88 -7.73
C GLU A 83 -19.24 22.25 -7.32
N THR A 84 -19.93 22.92 -6.38
CA THR A 84 -19.47 24.18 -5.77
C THR A 84 -19.42 24.02 -4.25
N PRO A 85 -18.23 24.07 -3.61
CA PRO A 85 -16.88 24.18 -4.20
C PRO A 85 -16.46 22.94 -4.99
N VAL A 86 -15.49 23.11 -5.91
CA VAL A 86 -14.92 22.00 -6.70
C VAL A 86 -14.34 20.94 -5.76
N ARG A 87 -14.75 19.70 -5.97
CA ARG A 87 -14.29 18.56 -5.18
C ARG A 87 -13.29 17.72 -5.98
N ILE A 88 -12.27 17.22 -5.28
CA ILE A 88 -11.28 16.32 -5.84
C ILE A 88 -11.33 15.00 -5.08
N GLY A 89 -11.40 13.89 -5.82
CA GLY A 89 -11.32 12.54 -5.29
C GLY A 89 -10.08 11.81 -5.78
N TYR A 90 -9.57 10.94 -4.94
CA TYR A 90 -8.42 10.06 -5.22
C TYR A 90 -8.84 8.60 -5.09
N PHE A 91 -8.55 7.80 -6.09
CA PHE A 91 -9.02 6.42 -6.20
C PHE A 91 -7.88 5.50 -6.61
N LEU A 92 -7.87 4.28 -6.05
CA LEU A 92 -6.93 3.26 -6.49
C LEU A 92 -7.23 2.82 -7.93
N THR A 93 -6.17 2.66 -8.70
CA THR A 93 -6.21 1.96 -9.99
C THR A 93 -6.20 0.44 -9.74
N GLU A 94 -6.34 -0.35 -10.81
CA GLU A 94 -6.12 -1.80 -10.73
C GLU A 94 -4.73 -2.13 -10.17
N LYS A 95 -3.70 -1.42 -10.64
CA LYS A 95 -2.32 -1.55 -10.14
C LYS A 95 -2.23 -1.24 -8.64
N GLY A 96 -2.85 -0.14 -8.18
CA GLY A 96 -2.88 0.22 -6.76
C GLY A 96 -3.64 -0.79 -5.92
N SER A 97 -4.78 -1.27 -6.40
CA SER A 97 -5.60 -2.28 -5.71
C SER A 97 -4.89 -3.63 -5.60
N ALA A 98 -4.02 -3.96 -6.53
CA ALA A 98 -3.21 -5.19 -6.49
C ALA A 98 -2.22 -5.21 -5.29
N LEU A 99 -1.92 -4.06 -4.70
CA LEU A 99 -1.08 -3.98 -3.50
C LEU A 99 -1.77 -4.49 -2.22
N ARG A 100 -3.08 -4.76 -2.25
CA ARG A 100 -3.82 -5.27 -1.09
C ARG A 100 -3.17 -6.51 -0.49
N SER A 101 -2.79 -7.48 -1.32
CA SER A 101 -2.14 -8.71 -0.86
C SER A 101 -0.80 -8.46 -0.17
N ILE A 102 -0.06 -7.46 -0.62
CA ILE A 102 1.21 -7.05 0.01
C ILE A 102 0.95 -6.43 1.38
N LEU A 103 -0.01 -5.52 1.49
CA LEU A 103 -0.39 -4.91 2.76
C LEU A 103 -0.86 -5.95 3.78
N ASP A 104 -1.65 -6.92 3.33
CA ASP A 104 -2.11 -8.01 4.19
C ASP A 104 -0.95 -8.85 4.71
N GLN A 105 0.00 -9.19 3.86
CA GLN A 105 1.18 -9.95 4.27
C GLN A 105 2.07 -9.13 5.22
N MET A 106 2.20 -7.84 5.02
CA MET A 106 2.90 -6.95 5.97
C MET A 106 2.22 -6.96 7.34
N ALA A 107 0.89 -6.86 7.38
CA ALA A 107 0.13 -6.90 8.62
C ALA A 107 0.25 -8.26 9.32
N ILE A 108 0.14 -9.36 8.59
CA ILE A 108 0.31 -10.73 9.11
C ILE A 108 1.71 -10.90 9.70
N PHE A 109 2.74 -10.45 9.00
CA PHE A 109 4.11 -10.51 9.49
C PHE A 109 4.27 -9.77 10.83
N SER A 110 3.79 -8.54 10.91
CA SER A 110 3.97 -7.70 12.11
C SER A 110 3.18 -8.21 13.32
N THR A 111 1.96 -8.70 13.11
CA THR A 111 1.16 -9.24 14.21
C THR A 111 1.75 -10.51 14.80
N ARG A 112 2.51 -11.25 14.00
CA ARG A 112 3.16 -12.49 14.43
C ARG A 112 4.54 -12.24 15.04
N TYR A 113 5.37 -11.42 14.39
CA TYR A 113 6.79 -11.27 14.75
C TYR A 113 7.12 -9.94 15.43
N CYS A 114 6.27 -8.93 15.31
CA CYS A 114 6.43 -7.60 15.90
C CYS A 114 5.28 -7.29 16.88
N ALA A 115 4.78 -8.30 17.58
CA ALA A 115 3.63 -8.16 18.46
C ALA A 115 3.85 -7.18 19.61
N LYS A 116 5.11 -7.01 20.05
CA LYS A 116 5.48 -6.06 21.10
C LYS A 116 5.24 -4.61 20.67
N GLU A 117 5.41 -4.32 19.39
CA GLU A 117 5.21 -3.00 18.80
C GLU A 117 3.76 -2.76 18.39
N VAL A 118 3.06 -3.84 17.98
CA VAL A 118 1.70 -3.74 17.43
C VAL A 118 0.63 -3.78 18.51
N PHE A 119 0.78 -4.65 19.52
CA PHE A 119 -0.27 -4.88 20.53
C PHE A 119 0.12 -4.39 21.93
N ARG A 120 -0.85 -3.86 22.64
CA ARG A 120 -0.67 -3.40 24.03
C ARG A 120 -0.30 -4.55 25.00
N ASP A 121 -0.84 -5.74 24.76
CA ASP A 121 -0.54 -6.95 25.55
C ASP A 121 0.71 -7.70 25.08
N ARG A 122 1.36 -7.21 24.00
CA ARG A 122 2.59 -7.73 23.41
C ARG A 122 2.53 -9.20 22.97
N ARG A 123 1.34 -9.77 22.79
CA ARG A 123 1.15 -11.16 22.42
C ARG A 123 0.92 -11.33 20.92
N PRO A 124 1.66 -12.24 20.26
CA PRO A 124 1.39 -12.57 18.86
C PRO A 124 -0.01 -13.15 18.69
N ARG A 125 -0.66 -12.78 17.59
CA ARG A 125 -1.97 -13.32 17.22
C ARG A 125 -2.15 -13.28 15.70
N ALA A 126 -3.06 -14.11 15.21
CA ALA A 126 -3.50 -14.04 13.83
C ALA A 126 -4.42 -12.83 13.66
N LEU A 127 -4.25 -12.10 12.57
CA LEU A 127 -5.26 -11.15 12.13
C LEU A 127 -6.37 -11.94 11.42
N GLU A 128 -7.59 -11.71 11.83
CA GLU A 128 -8.74 -12.00 10.99
C GLU A 128 -8.75 -10.95 9.87
N THR A 129 -7.94 -11.20 8.85
CA THR A 129 -8.05 -10.45 7.62
C THR A 129 -9.35 -10.93 6.95
N GLY A 130 -10.27 -10.04 6.67
CA GLY A 130 -11.49 -10.35 5.91
C GLY A 130 -11.21 -10.78 4.46
N LEU A 131 -10.00 -11.22 4.20
CA LEU A 131 -9.51 -11.79 2.98
C LEU A 131 -9.43 -13.30 3.19
N THR A 132 -10.31 -13.99 2.52
CA THR A 132 -10.10 -15.38 2.21
C THR A 132 -8.74 -15.50 1.52
N THR A 133 -7.72 -15.77 2.32
CA THR A 133 -6.41 -16.11 1.82
C THR A 133 -6.52 -17.48 1.16
N ASN A 134 -6.91 -17.51 -0.09
CA ASN A 134 -6.48 -18.57 -0.97
C ASN A 134 -4.98 -18.35 -1.23
N ILE A 135 -4.19 -18.61 -0.21
CA ILE A 135 -2.77 -18.89 -0.41
C ILE A 135 -2.73 -20.38 -0.76
N PRO A 136 -2.34 -20.72 -2.00
CA PRO A 136 -2.10 -22.11 -2.35
C PRO A 136 -0.96 -22.70 -1.52
#